data_42d44f4d7f792c4fd964488c276c3f62
#
_entry.id   42d44f4d7f792c4fd964488c276c3f62
#
_cell.length_a   1.000
_cell.length_b   1.000
_cell.length_c   1.000
_cell.angle_alpha   90.00
_cell.angle_beta   90.00
_cell.angle_gamma   90.00
#
_symmetry.space_group_name_H-M   'P 1'
#
loop_
_entity.id
_entity.type
_entity.pdbx_description
1 polymer ?
#
loop_
_entity_poly.entity_id
_entity_poly.type
_entity_poly.pdbx_seq_one_letter_code
_entity_poly.pdbx_strand_id
1 'polypeptide(L)'
;MTYEEIVDSIAEIPRFSKNHSLPETRGYLDALGAPDDVLWKGGTKIIHVAGTNGKGSVCNYLAEIFRAAGFHVGLFISPHLVDIRERMLLDGEMIPKEEFVRSFQKVTALTTPHRGPAGDISLPEKPEHFTYFEFLFLMAMVWYGEKKPDVLILETGLGGRLDATNCVRHKSAAVITRIGMDHCQYLGNTISAIAGEKAGIMKENVPTVVLEEPREALEVFKEKAEKLEIPLFIVHLRDFVGCFVRPGCIDFSFCYRYDSSVFTGTLNVRTRLSTSAVYQEENASLSAAAAGLFEEEIRERSGRPAGEIIGEGLSEAFWPGRMEEILPGVYIDGGHNPDGIRAFLESVRQIPVPPGGRRVLLFSAAADKQVSVMADEILRSGLFDRIVAVPMGIERSIRKEDLVRIFEGQSRPADSSADLSADHAAERPAVSVADLAADAFRTLTAEKNDNELIFAAGSLYLVGILDREEGRKNAYQDIRT
;
A
#
# COMPACT_ATOMS: atom_id res chain seq x y z
N MET A 1 11.11 -21.32 -20.94
CA MET A 1 11.27 -21.03 -19.50
C MET A 1 9.98 -21.41 -18.80
N THR A 2 10.07 -22.09 -17.68
CA THR A 2 8.94 -22.36 -16.77
C THR A 2 8.53 -21.07 -16.04
N TYR A 3 7.38 -21.10 -15.36
CA TYR A 3 6.95 -19.96 -14.54
C TYR A 3 7.99 -19.65 -13.44
N GLU A 4 8.50 -20.67 -12.76
CA GLU A 4 9.47 -20.58 -11.69
C GLU A 4 10.80 -19.97 -12.18
N GLU A 5 11.34 -20.43 -13.32
CA GLU A 5 12.53 -19.86 -13.94
C GLU A 5 12.35 -18.38 -14.32
N ILE A 6 11.13 -17.97 -14.72
CA ILE A 6 10.80 -16.59 -15.03
C ILE A 6 10.77 -15.74 -13.77
N VAL A 7 10.17 -16.23 -12.69
CA VAL A 7 10.13 -15.51 -11.39
C VAL A 7 11.55 -15.27 -10.88
N ASP A 8 12.42 -16.28 -10.95
CA ASP A 8 13.83 -16.16 -10.56
C ASP A 8 14.55 -15.12 -11.44
N SER A 9 14.36 -15.17 -12.75
CA SER A 9 14.94 -14.20 -13.69
C SER A 9 14.48 -12.76 -13.42
N ILE A 10 13.20 -12.55 -13.09
CA ILE A 10 12.67 -11.24 -12.70
C ILE A 10 13.29 -10.77 -11.38
N ALA A 11 13.52 -11.67 -10.43
CA ALA A 11 14.13 -11.31 -9.14
C ALA A 11 15.58 -10.79 -9.27
N GLU A 12 16.28 -11.17 -10.33
CA GLU A 12 17.63 -10.68 -10.66
C GLU A 12 17.65 -9.26 -11.25
N ILE A 13 16.49 -8.73 -11.69
CA ILE A 13 16.40 -7.36 -12.24
C ILE A 13 16.68 -6.34 -11.12
N PRO A 14 17.58 -5.36 -11.35
CA PRO A 14 17.88 -4.34 -10.35
C PRO A 14 16.63 -3.57 -9.89
N ARG A 15 16.50 -3.37 -8.60
CA ARG A 15 15.36 -2.60 -8.04
C ARG A 15 15.45 -1.11 -8.36
N PHE A 16 16.64 -0.58 -8.51
CA PHE A 16 16.93 0.83 -8.82
C PHE A 16 17.94 0.93 -9.94
N SER A 17 17.70 1.83 -10.89
CA SER A 17 18.65 2.19 -11.95
C SER A 17 18.97 3.68 -11.84
N LYS A 18 20.22 4.05 -12.12
CA LYS A 18 20.66 5.45 -12.18
C LYS A 18 20.16 6.18 -13.44
N ASN A 19 19.80 5.42 -14.47
CA ASN A 19 19.48 5.94 -15.81
C ASN A 19 17.98 5.81 -16.15
N HIS A 20 17.12 5.50 -15.16
CA HIS A 20 15.68 5.39 -15.39
C HIS A 20 15.05 6.74 -15.73
N SER A 21 14.30 6.82 -16.82
CA SER A 21 13.54 8.01 -17.19
C SER A 21 12.13 7.65 -17.67
N LEU A 22 11.15 8.49 -17.31
CA LEU A 22 9.76 8.30 -17.76
C LEU A 22 9.60 8.28 -19.30
N PRO A 23 10.33 9.09 -20.09
CA PRO A 23 10.29 9.01 -21.55
C PRO A 23 10.70 7.64 -22.09
N GLU A 24 11.67 6.96 -21.46
CA GLU A 24 12.07 5.60 -21.85
C GLU A 24 10.98 4.58 -21.51
N THR A 25 10.43 4.61 -20.29
CA THR A 25 9.28 3.76 -19.92
C THR A 25 8.11 3.97 -20.88
N ARG A 26 7.84 5.23 -21.26
CA ARG A 26 6.81 5.56 -22.25
C ARG A 26 7.14 4.93 -23.62
N GLY A 27 8.37 5.03 -24.06
CA GLY A 27 8.84 4.42 -25.32
C GLY A 27 8.61 2.90 -25.35
N TYR A 28 8.90 2.21 -24.25
CA TYR A 28 8.62 0.77 -24.14
C TYR A 28 7.12 0.47 -24.18
N LEU A 29 6.31 1.28 -23.50
CA LEU A 29 4.86 1.11 -23.50
C LEU A 29 4.27 1.34 -24.91
N ASP A 30 4.80 2.32 -25.65
CA ASP A 30 4.44 2.57 -27.06
C ASP A 30 4.86 1.40 -27.97
N ALA A 31 6.05 0.83 -27.77
CA ALA A 31 6.53 -0.31 -28.52
C ALA A 31 5.73 -1.60 -28.24
N LEU A 32 5.10 -1.71 -27.04
CA LEU A 32 4.14 -2.77 -26.69
C LEU A 32 2.73 -2.53 -27.26
N GLY A 33 2.55 -1.53 -28.11
CA GLY A 33 1.26 -1.22 -28.74
C GLY A 33 0.43 -0.23 -27.97
N ALA A 34 1.03 0.57 -27.08
CA ALA A 34 0.37 1.60 -26.26
C ALA A 34 -0.89 1.07 -25.57
N PRO A 35 -0.79 0.04 -24.70
CA PRO A 35 -1.95 -0.60 -24.08
C PRO A 35 -2.80 0.37 -23.26
N ASP A 36 -2.22 1.43 -22.68
CA ASP A 36 -2.96 2.50 -21.99
C ASP A 36 -3.86 3.30 -22.95
N ASP A 37 -3.41 3.59 -24.16
CA ASP A 37 -4.24 4.25 -25.19
C ASP A 37 -5.33 3.30 -25.69
N VAL A 38 -5.05 2.00 -25.78
CA VAL A 38 -6.07 0.98 -26.14
C VAL A 38 -7.16 0.91 -25.07
N LEU A 39 -6.78 0.87 -23.80
CA LEU A 39 -7.70 0.86 -22.66
C LEU A 39 -8.56 2.13 -22.65
N TRP A 40 -7.93 3.29 -22.74
CA TRP A 40 -8.65 4.57 -22.74
C TRP A 40 -9.66 4.69 -23.88
N LYS A 41 -9.26 4.35 -25.11
CA LYS A 41 -10.16 4.33 -26.27
C LYS A 41 -11.27 3.30 -26.14
N GLY A 42 -11.05 2.23 -25.39
CA GLY A 42 -12.03 1.21 -25.02
C GLY A 42 -13.01 1.66 -23.93
N GLY A 43 -12.81 2.83 -23.32
CA GLY A 43 -13.66 3.36 -22.25
C GLY A 43 -13.21 3.01 -20.83
N THR A 44 -12.07 2.33 -20.66
CA THR A 44 -11.53 2.00 -19.34
C THR A 44 -11.27 3.26 -18.53
N LYS A 45 -11.80 3.31 -17.31
CA LYS A 45 -11.50 4.37 -16.33
C LYS A 45 -10.17 4.02 -15.64
N ILE A 46 -9.18 4.90 -15.71
CA ILE A 46 -7.87 4.68 -15.08
C ILE A 46 -7.74 5.57 -13.85
N ILE A 47 -7.62 4.97 -12.67
CA ILE A 47 -7.43 5.65 -11.39
C ILE A 47 -5.99 5.43 -10.91
N HIS A 48 -5.28 6.53 -10.66
CA HIS A 48 -3.87 6.49 -10.27
C HIS A 48 -3.68 6.90 -8.81
N VAL A 49 -3.05 6.04 -8.01
CA VAL A 49 -2.93 6.20 -6.56
C VAL A 49 -1.47 6.35 -6.15
N ALA A 50 -1.15 7.47 -5.50
CA ALA A 50 0.14 7.72 -4.86
C ALA A 50 -0.04 7.98 -3.36
N GLY A 51 1.04 8.01 -2.61
CA GLY A 51 1.05 8.30 -1.19
C GLY A 51 2.23 7.65 -0.47
N THR A 52 2.40 7.93 0.81
CA THR A 52 3.40 7.23 1.63
C THR A 52 2.77 5.97 2.21
N ASN A 53 1.75 6.10 3.03
CA ASN A 53 1.03 5.01 3.67
C ASN A 53 -0.41 4.93 3.12
N GLY A 54 -0.99 3.73 3.08
CA GLY A 54 -2.38 3.52 2.69
C GLY A 54 -2.63 3.29 1.21
N LYS A 55 -1.64 3.41 0.30
CA LYS A 55 -1.83 3.21 -1.15
C LYS A 55 -2.56 1.91 -1.50
N GLY A 56 -1.98 0.78 -1.11
CA GLY A 56 -2.56 -0.54 -1.39
C GLY A 56 -3.95 -0.71 -0.79
N SER A 57 -4.19 -0.19 0.43
CA SER A 57 -5.53 -0.21 1.04
C SER A 57 -6.55 0.59 0.23
N VAL A 58 -6.20 1.81 -0.20
CA VAL A 58 -7.07 2.66 -1.05
C VAL A 58 -7.31 2.00 -2.40
N CYS A 59 -6.28 1.42 -3.01
CA CYS A 59 -6.42 0.68 -4.26
C CYS A 59 -7.39 -0.50 -4.12
N ASN A 60 -7.29 -1.26 -3.03
CA ASN A 60 -8.18 -2.38 -2.77
C ASN A 60 -9.62 -1.93 -2.48
N TYR A 61 -9.81 -0.91 -1.63
CA TYR A 61 -11.15 -0.35 -1.38
C TYR A 61 -11.81 0.11 -2.68
N LEU A 62 -11.09 0.83 -3.54
CA LEU A 62 -11.61 1.24 -4.85
C LEU A 62 -11.95 0.03 -5.72
N ALA A 63 -11.10 -1.00 -5.73
CA ALA A 63 -11.37 -2.21 -6.51
C ALA A 63 -12.65 -2.91 -6.05
N GLU A 64 -12.84 -3.09 -4.74
CA GLU A 64 -14.04 -3.74 -4.21
C GLU A 64 -15.30 -2.88 -4.41
N ILE A 65 -15.22 -1.54 -4.29
CA ILE A 65 -16.34 -0.64 -4.60
C ILE A 65 -16.80 -0.79 -6.06
N PHE A 66 -15.87 -0.75 -7.02
CA PHE A 66 -16.24 -0.89 -8.44
C PHE A 66 -16.71 -2.32 -8.77
N ARG A 67 -16.16 -3.35 -8.11
CA ARG A 67 -16.65 -4.73 -8.24
C ARG A 67 -18.08 -4.88 -7.69
N ALA A 68 -18.38 -4.29 -6.52
CA ALA A 68 -19.74 -4.25 -5.96
C ALA A 68 -20.73 -3.56 -6.89
N ALA A 69 -20.27 -2.56 -7.67
CA ALA A 69 -21.06 -1.92 -8.72
C ALA A 69 -21.24 -2.79 -9.99
N GLY A 70 -20.53 -3.93 -10.11
CA GLY A 70 -20.60 -4.82 -11.26
C GLY A 70 -19.64 -4.48 -12.42
N PHE A 71 -18.58 -3.70 -12.17
CA PHE A 71 -17.50 -3.45 -13.13
C PHE A 71 -16.48 -4.59 -13.12
N HIS A 72 -15.85 -4.83 -14.28
CA HIS A 72 -14.60 -5.60 -14.36
C HIS A 72 -13.42 -4.72 -13.97
N VAL A 73 -12.67 -5.13 -12.95
CA VAL A 73 -11.65 -4.27 -12.32
C VAL A 73 -10.26 -4.88 -12.41
N GLY A 74 -9.36 -4.18 -13.10
CA GLY A 74 -7.91 -4.45 -13.04
C GLY A 74 -7.28 -3.69 -11.87
N LEU A 75 -6.36 -4.34 -11.15
CA LEU A 75 -5.67 -3.77 -10.00
C LEU A 75 -4.18 -4.09 -10.05
N PHE A 76 -3.33 -3.04 -10.17
CA PHE A 76 -1.88 -3.15 -10.09
C PHE A 76 -1.38 -2.57 -8.77
N ILE A 77 -0.70 -3.39 -7.97
CA ILE A 77 -0.25 -3.06 -6.61
C ILE A 77 1.22 -3.44 -6.35
N SER A 78 1.78 -2.89 -5.27
CA SER A 78 3.12 -3.24 -4.78
C SER A 78 3.33 -2.94 -3.29
N PRO A 79 4.18 -3.74 -2.60
CA PRO A 79 4.74 -5.02 -3.02
C PRO A 79 3.72 -6.15 -2.94
N HIS A 80 4.08 -7.36 -3.38
CA HIS A 80 3.39 -8.61 -3.06
C HIS A 80 3.84 -9.13 -1.68
N LEU A 81 3.05 -9.99 -1.07
CA LEU A 81 3.36 -10.63 0.21
C LEU A 81 3.94 -12.04 0.02
N VAL A 82 3.30 -12.87 -0.79
CA VAL A 82 3.65 -14.29 -0.99
C VAL A 82 3.99 -14.59 -2.44
N ASP A 83 3.10 -14.28 -3.40
CA ASP A 83 3.23 -14.58 -4.82
C ASP A 83 3.38 -13.29 -5.64
N ILE A 84 4.35 -13.25 -6.56
CA ILE A 84 4.58 -12.09 -7.43
C ILE A 84 3.34 -11.69 -8.24
N ARG A 85 2.46 -12.65 -8.54
CA ARG A 85 1.22 -12.43 -9.29
C ARG A 85 0.17 -11.61 -8.53
N GLU A 86 0.29 -11.49 -7.19
CA GLU A 86 -0.54 -10.60 -6.38
C GLU A 86 -0.48 -9.15 -6.84
N ARG A 87 0.56 -8.78 -7.58
CA ARG A 87 0.71 -7.43 -8.16
C ARG A 87 -0.20 -7.13 -9.33
N MET A 88 -0.82 -8.16 -9.92
CA MET A 88 -1.62 -8.09 -11.15
C MET A 88 -2.92 -8.85 -10.94
N LEU A 89 -3.95 -8.14 -10.53
CA LEU A 89 -5.27 -8.72 -10.25
C LEU A 89 -6.30 -8.28 -11.30
N LEU A 90 -7.21 -9.18 -11.62
CA LEU A 90 -8.42 -8.90 -12.40
C LEU A 90 -9.61 -9.49 -11.63
N ASP A 91 -10.57 -8.67 -11.26
CA ASP A 91 -11.73 -9.06 -10.45
C ASP A 91 -11.37 -9.78 -9.13
N GLY A 92 -10.22 -9.42 -8.54
CA GLY A 92 -9.67 -9.98 -7.33
C GLY A 92 -8.89 -11.28 -7.52
N GLU A 93 -8.80 -11.81 -8.74
CA GLU A 93 -8.03 -12.99 -9.07
C GLU A 93 -6.65 -12.63 -9.64
N MET A 94 -5.63 -13.38 -9.20
CA MET A 94 -4.26 -13.18 -9.72
C MET A 94 -4.16 -13.54 -11.19
N ILE A 95 -3.31 -12.85 -11.93
CA ILE A 95 -2.95 -13.24 -13.30
C ILE A 95 -2.60 -14.74 -13.35
N PRO A 96 -3.22 -15.54 -14.27
CA PRO A 96 -2.86 -16.94 -14.46
C PRO A 96 -1.38 -17.11 -14.84
N LYS A 97 -0.73 -18.19 -14.37
CA LYS A 97 0.70 -18.45 -14.63
C LYS A 97 1.03 -18.40 -16.14
N GLU A 98 0.17 -18.95 -16.97
CA GLU A 98 0.34 -19.00 -18.43
C GLU A 98 0.28 -17.57 -19.05
N GLU A 99 -0.58 -16.70 -18.50
CA GLU A 99 -0.70 -15.31 -18.96
C GLU A 99 0.46 -14.46 -18.45
N PHE A 100 0.94 -14.74 -17.24
CA PHE A 100 2.15 -14.14 -16.69
C PHE A 100 3.37 -14.46 -17.58
N VAL A 101 3.54 -15.72 -17.97
CA VAL A 101 4.60 -16.16 -18.89
C VAL A 101 4.47 -15.46 -20.25
N ARG A 102 3.27 -15.34 -20.81
CA ARG A 102 3.06 -14.63 -22.09
C ARG A 102 3.40 -13.13 -21.99
N SER A 103 3.01 -12.49 -20.90
CA SER A 103 3.31 -11.08 -20.66
C SER A 103 4.83 -10.85 -20.51
N PHE A 104 5.51 -11.73 -19.78
CA PHE A 104 6.98 -11.75 -19.69
C PHE A 104 7.64 -11.84 -21.05
N GLN A 105 7.22 -12.80 -21.89
CA GLN A 105 7.77 -13.01 -23.21
C GLN A 105 7.62 -11.78 -24.11
N LYS A 106 6.46 -11.10 -24.06
CA LYS A 106 6.22 -9.88 -24.83
C LYS A 106 7.13 -8.73 -24.41
N VAL A 107 7.30 -8.51 -23.10
CA VAL A 107 8.19 -7.46 -22.60
C VAL A 107 9.65 -7.78 -22.93
N THR A 108 10.07 -9.04 -22.72
CA THR A 108 11.43 -9.48 -23.00
C THR A 108 11.76 -9.39 -24.50
N ALA A 109 10.80 -9.57 -25.39
CA ALA A 109 11.00 -9.43 -26.82
C ALA A 109 11.46 -8.01 -27.23
N LEU A 110 11.15 -6.97 -26.46
CA LEU A 110 11.65 -5.61 -26.67
C LEU A 110 13.17 -5.51 -26.43
N THR A 111 13.72 -6.40 -25.62
CA THR A 111 15.13 -6.38 -25.20
C THR A 111 16.03 -7.21 -26.13
N THR A 112 15.45 -8.05 -26.99
CA THR A 112 16.18 -8.87 -27.94
C THR A 112 16.40 -8.08 -29.20
N PRO A 113 17.65 -7.94 -29.73
CA PRO A 113 17.91 -7.24 -30.98
C PRO A 113 17.20 -7.97 -32.12
N HIS A 114 16.11 -7.45 -32.62
CA HIS A 114 15.56 -7.91 -33.90
C HIS A 114 16.43 -7.37 -35.01
N ARG A 115 17.25 -8.23 -35.62
CA ARG A 115 17.80 -8.01 -36.96
C ARG A 115 16.65 -8.05 -37.97
N GLY A 116 15.98 -6.93 -38.18
CA GLY A 116 15.07 -6.76 -39.30
C GLY A 116 15.84 -6.74 -40.60
N PRO A 117 15.26 -7.23 -41.71
CA PRO A 117 15.91 -7.18 -43.03
C PRO A 117 15.95 -5.76 -43.65
N ALA A 118 15.44 -4.73 -43.00
CA ALA A 118 15.52 -3.33 -43.40
C ALA A 118 15.91 -2.48 -42.21
N GLY A 119 17.08 -1.93 -42.22
CA GLY A 119 17.75 -1.23 -41.14
C GLY A 119 17.20 0.15 -40.77
N ASP A 120 15.99 0.24 -40.28
CA ASP A 120 15.45 1.48 -39.75
C ASP A 120 14.39 1.22 -38.69
N ILE A 121 14.79 0.80 -37.50
CA ILE A 121 14.28 1.21 -36.21
C ILE A 121 15.39 0.88 -35.21
N SER A 122 16.20 1.86 -34.88
CA SER A 122 17.13 1.78 -33.77
C SER A 122 16.34 1.85 -32.49
N LEU A 123 15.91 0.70 -31.98
CA LEU A 123 15.72 0.54 -30.55
C LEU A 123 17.07 0.84 -29.90
N PRO A 124 17.14 1.54 -28.76
CA PRO A 124 18.41 1.85 -28.12
C PRO A 124 19.22 0.58 -27.99
N GLU A 125 20.47 0.63 -28.39
CA GLU A 125 21.44 -0.46 -28.27
C GLU A 125 21.51 -0.87 -26.82
N LYS A 126 20.96 -2.04 -26.50
CA LYS A 126 20.74 -2.64 -25.20
C LYS A 126 19.70 -1.89 -24.31
N PRO A 127 18.64 -2.56 -23.86
CA PRO A 127 17.90 -2.16 -22.69
C PRO A 127 18.80 -2.44 -21.48
N GLU A 128 19.81 -1.64 -21.33
CA GLU A 128 20.54 -1.59 -20.09
C GLU A 128 19.58 -0.96 -19.10
N HIS A 129 18.79 -1.86 -18.41
CA HIS A 129 18.26 -1.64 -17.08
C HIS A 129 16.83 -1.15 -16.95
N PHE A 130 15.87 -2.02 -17.29
CA PHE A 130 14.59 -1.98 -16.58
C PHE A 130 14.86 -2.05 -15.08
N THR A 131 14.11 -1.28 -14.29
CA THR A 131 13.99 -1.59 -12.89
C THR A 131 13.00 -2.74 -12.70
N TYR A 132 13.15 -3.49 -11.62
CA TYR A 132 12.22 -4.57 -11.24
C TYR A 132 10.74 -4.13 -11.29
N PHE A 133 10.44 -2.94 -10.76
CA PHE A 133 9.08 -2.41 -10.74
C PHE A 133 8.59 -2.04 -12.15
N GLU A 134 9.43 -1.38 -12.95
CA GLU A 134 9.10 -0.99 -14.33
C GLU A 134 8.79 -2.20 -15.20
N PHE A 135 9.61 -3.26 -15.09
CA PHE A 135 9.40 -4.49 -15.83
C PHE A 135 8.03 -5.12 -15.52
N LEU A 136 7.69 -5.23 -14.23
CA LEU A 136 6.39 -5.77 -13.80
C LEU A 136 5.22 -4.87 -14.21
N PHE A 137 5.41 -3.54 -14.17
CA PHE A 137 4.41 -2.60 -14.68
C PHE A 137 4.15 -2.79 -16.18
N LEU A 138 5.18 -2.92 -16.99
CA LEU A 138 5.03 -3.18 -18.43
C LEU A 138 4.32 -4.50 -18.70
N MET A 139 4.64 -5.57 -17.95
CA MET A 139 3.92 -6.85 -18.02
C MET A 139 2.43 -6.69 -17.68
N ALA A 140 2.13 -5.95 -16.62
CA ALA A 140 0.76 -5.66 -16.20
C ALA A 140 -0.02 -4.90 -17.29
N MET A 141 0.59 -3.86 -17.88
CA MET A 141 -0.06 -3.08 -18.92
C MET A 141 -0.34 -3.91 -20.19
N VAL A 142 0.58 -4.80 -20.58
CA VAL A 142 0.33 -5.77 -21.66
C VAL A 142 -0.89 -6.63 -21.35
N TRP A 143 -0.96 -7.18 -20.14
CA TRP A 143 -2.05 -8.05 -19.72
C TRP A 143 -3.39 -7.31 -19.68
N TYR A 144 -3.45 -6.14 -19.03
CA TYR A 144 -4.68 -5.34 -18.97
C TYR A 144 -5.12 -4.84 -20.35
N GLY A 145 -4.18 -4.51 -21.25
CA GLY A 145 -4.50 -4.14 -22.64
C GLY A 145 -5.21 -5.27 -23.41
N GLU A 146 -4.93 -6.55 -23.07
CA GLU A 146 -5.64 -7.71 -23.60
C GLU A 146 -6.99 -7.94 -22.91
N LYS A 147 -7.04 -7.81 -21.58
CA LYS A 147 -8.24 -8.11 -20.76
C LYS A 147 -9.29 -7.00 -20.82
N LYS A 148 -8.87 -5.74 -21.04
CA LYS A 148 -9.74 -4.57 -21.17
C LYS A 148 -10.73 -4.43 -20.00
N PRO A 149 -10.25 -4.29 -18.75
CA PRO A 149 -11.14 -4.04 -17.62
C PRO A 149 -11.93 -2.72 -17.83
N ASP A 150 -13.10 -2.62 -17.20
CA ASP A 150 -13.89 -1.38 -17.20
C ASP A 150 -13.19 -0.29 -16.36
N VAL A 151 -12.54 -0.71 -15.26
CA VAL A 151 -11.76 0.17 -14.36
C VAL A 151 -10.38 -0.44 -14.15
N LEU A 152 -9.34 0.39 -14.29
CA LEU A 152 -7.97 0.02 -13.96
C LEU A 152 -7.42 0.91 -12.86
N ILE A 153 -7.03 0.33 -11.74
CA ILE A 153 -6.45 1.02 -10.59
C ILE A 153 -4.96 0.75 -10.57
N LEU A 154 -4.16 1.82 -10.57
CA LEU A 154 -2.70 1.75 -10.62
C LEU A 154 -2.10 2.34 -9.34
N GLU A 155 -1.40 1.52 -8.56
CA GLU A 155 -0.59 1.97 -7.43
C GLU A 155 0.80 2.39 -7.91
N THR A 156 1.28 3.58 -7.46
CA THR A 156 2.69 3.98 -7.67
C THR A 156 3.63 3.11 -6.83
N GLY A 157 4.76 2.73 -7.40
CA GLY A 157 5.79 2.00 -6.67
C GLY A 157 6.56 2.90 -5.69
N LEU A 158 7.06 4.04 -6.18
CA LEU A 158 7.86 4.98 -5.40
C LEU A 158 7.65 6.43 -5.88
N GLY A 159 7.35 7.33 -4.94
CA GLY A 159 7.15 8.75 -5.27
C GLY A 159 5.87 8.98 -6.07
N GLY A 160 6.00 9.40 -7.30
CA GLY A 160 4.90 9.67 -8.25
C GLY A 160 5.41 10.32 -9.52
N ARG A 161 6.13 11.44 -9.44
CA ARG A 161 6.58 12.23 -10.59
C ARG A 161 7.41 11.40 -11.59
N LEU A 162 8.32 10.57 -11.10
CA LEU A 162 9.20 9.71 -11.90
C LEU A 162 8.82 8.23 -11.83
N ASP A 163 7.70 7.89 -11.21
CA ASP A 163 7.23 6.50 -11.11
C ASP A 163 6.86 5.95 -12.50
N ALA A 164 7.17 4.69 -12.78
CA ALA A 164 6.88 4.06 -14.06
C ALA A 164 5.40 4.16 -14.45
N THR A 165 4.49 4.03 -13.48
CA THR A 165 3.05 4.15 -13.71
C THR A 165 2.63 5.53 -14.19
N ASN A 166 3.44 6.56 -13.94
CA ASN A 166 3.14 7.93 -14.33
C ASN A 166 3.35 8.20 -15.85
N CYS A 167 3.90 7.24 -16.59
CA CYS A 167 3.99 7.31 -18.06
C CYS A 167 2.64 7.07 -18.76
N VAL A 168 1.62 6.56 -18.06
CA VAL A 168 0.24 6.43 -18.56
C VAL A 168 -0.32 7.81 -18.91
N ARG A 169 -0.77 7.97 -20.16
CA ARG A 169 -1.19 9.29 -20.69
C ARG A 169 -2.53 9.77 -20.15
N HIS A 170 -3.50 8.87 -20.10
CA HIS A 170 -4.88 9.20 -19.75
C HIS A 170 -5.24 8.63 -18.38
N LYS A 171 -5.85 9.47 -17.56
CA LYS A 171 -6.30 9.10 -16.21
C LYS A 171 -7.67 9.72 -15.96
N SER A 172 -8.55 8.99 -15.30
CA SER A 172 -9.90 9.47 -14.94
C SER A 172 -9.91 10.17 -13.58
N ALA A 173 -9.04 9.76 -12.66
CA ALA A 173 -8.85 10.38 -11.36
C ALA A 173 -7.45 10.10 -10.82
N ALA A 174 -6.96 10.98 -9.94
CA ALA A 174 -5.78 10.77 -9.12
C ALA A 174 -6.16 10.78 -7.63
N VAL A 175 -5.52 9.93 -6.85
CA VAL A 175 -5.74 9.85 -5.40
C VAL A 175 -4.40 9.88 -4.70
N ILE A 176 -4.25 10.79 -3.72
CA ILE A 176 -3.01 10.85 -2.94
C ILE A 176 -3.34 10.55 -1.48
N THR A 177 -2.83 9.42 -1.00
CA THR A 177 -3.05 8.95 0.37
C THR A 177 -2.14 9.70 1.36
N ARG A 178 -2.20 9.35 2.64
CA ARG A 178 -1.42 10.00 3.69
C ARG A 178 0.06 10.13 3.34
N ILE A 179 0.58 11.34 3.54
CA ILE A 179 2.00 11.67 3.36
C ILE A 179 2.71 11.54 4.71
N GLY A 180 3.87 10.90 4.69
CA GLY A 180 4.74 10.76 5.84
C GLY A 180 6.20 10.63 5.41
N MET A 181 7.09 10.57 6.39
CA MET A 181 8.53 10.45 6.15
C MET A 181 8.89 9.03 5.77
N ASP A 182 9.19 8.79 4.50
CA ASP A 182 9.70 7.53 3.98
C ASP A 182 10.54 7.76 2.72
N HIS A 183 11.47 6.85 2.43
CA HIS A 183 12.35 6.94 1.27
C HIS A 183 13.07 8.28 1.11
N CYS A 184 13.47 8.90 2.22
CA CYS A 184 14.03 10.25 2.27
C CYS A 184 15.27 10.42 1.37
N GLN A 185 16.05 9.36 1.17
CA GLN A 185 17.22 9.35 0.27
C GLN A 185 16.86 9.60 -1.20
N TYR A 186 15.60 9.38 -1.61
CA TYR A 186 15.10 9.54 -2.99
C TYR A 186 14.11 10.69 -3.13
N LEU A 187 13.25 10.90 -2.13
CA LEU A 187 12.11 11.81 -2.23
C LEU A 187 12.32 13.14 -1.49
N GLY A 188 13.44 13.27 -0.76
CA GLY A 188 13.75 14.44 0.05
C GLY A 188 13.42 14.27 1.53
N ASN A 189 13.89 15.23 2.35
CA ASN A 189 13.90 15.15 3.81
C ASN A 189 12.81 16.01 4.48
N THR A 190 11.78 16.40 3.73
CA THR A 190 10.66 17.19 4.24
C THR A 190 9.32 16.65 3.70
N ILE A 191 8.25 16.83 4.46
CA ILE A 191 6.89 16.48 4.02
C ILE A 191 6.54 17.18 2.70
N SER A 192 6.88 18.46 2.54
CA SER A 192 6.61 19.20 1.30
C SER A 192 7.38 18.64 0.09
N ALA A 193 8.64 18.20 0.26
CA ALA A 193 9.41 17.59 -0.83
C ALA A 193 8.79 16.25 -1.25
N ILE A 194 8.43 15.39 -0.29
CA ILE A 194 7.78 14.11 -0.54
C ILE A 194 6.41 14.32 -1.19
N ALA A 195 5.63 15.30 -0.72
CA ALA A 195 4.36 15.68 -1.31
C ALA A 195 4.51 16.16 -2.76
N GLY A 196 5.54 16.95 -3.05
CA GLY A 196 5.87 17.42 -4.40
C GLY A 196 6.14 16.29 -5.39
N GLU A 197 6.90 15.26 -4.97
CA GLU A 197 7.12 14.07 -5.79
C GLU A 197 5.82 13.28 -6.06
N LYS A 198 4.95 13.15 -5.04
CA LYS A 198 3.67 12.46 -5.19
C LYS A 198 2.66 13.28 -5.99
N ALA A 199 2.63 14.59 -5.84
CA ALA A 199 1.84 15.51 -6.68
C ALA A 199 2.20 15.42 -8.17
N GLY A 200 3.29 14.77 -8.53
CA GLY A 200 3.65 14.48 -9.92
C GLY A 200 2.63 13.63 -10.69
N ILE A 201 1.74 12.91 -9.98
CA ILE A 201 0.64 12.16 -10.63
C ILE A 201 -0.57 13.04 -11.00
N MET A 202 -0.69 14.23 -10.42
CA MET A 202 -1.70 15.23 -10.76
C MET A 202 -1.44 15.75 -12.18
N LYS A 203 -2.45 15.71 -13.03
CA LYS A 203 -2.36 16.07 -14.46
C LYS A 203 -3.53 16.99 -14.84
N GLU A 204 -3.35 17.75 -15.90
CA GLU A 204 -4.42 18.55 -16.50
C GLU A 204 -5.65 17.71 -16.77
N ASN A 205 -6.83 18.26 -16.52
CA ASN A 205 -8.13 17.61 -16.66
C ASN A 205 -8.34 16.35 -15.81
N VAL A 206 -7.50 16.08 -14.79
CA VAL A 206 -7.64 14.93 -13.89
C VAL A 206 -8.03 15.40 -12.50
N PRO A 207 -9.27 15.16 -12.05
CA PRO A 207 -9.69 15.47 -10.69
C PRO A 207 -8.82 14.69 -9.69
N THR A 208 -8.43 15.35 -8.60
CA THR A 208 -7.55 14.77 -7.60
C THR A 208 -8.18 14.78 -6.22
N VAL A 209 -8.14 13.66 -5.51
CA VAL A 209 -8.64 13.51 -4.13
C VAL A 209 -7.46 13.34 -3.18
N VAL A 210 -7.45 14.11 -2.08
CA VAL A 210 -6.38 14.14 -1.08
C VAL A 210 -6.94 14.21 0.33
N LEU A 211 -6.11 13.90 1.35
CA LEU A 211 -6.42 14.17 2.76
C LEU A 211 -6.02 15.62 3.14
N GLU A 212 -6.69 16.19 4.15
CA GLU A 212 -6.32 17.50 4.68
C GLU A 212 -5.00 17.51 5.49
N GLU A 213 -4.59 16.35 5.97
CA GLU A 213 -3.38 16.18 6.77
C GLU A 213 -2.33 15.29 6.07
N PRO A 214 -1.03 15.58 6.22
CA PRO A 214 -0.46 16.71 6.95
C PRO A 214 -0.59 18.02 6.16
N ARG A 215 -0.72 19.15 6.89
CA ARG A 215 -0.99 20.48 6.32
C ARG A 215 0.06 20.92 5.29
N GLU A 216 1.33 20.64 5.56
CA GLU A 216 2.43 20.97 4.64
C GLU A 216 2.30 20.27 3.28
N ALA A 217 1.76 19.06 3.27
CA ALA A 217 1.46 18.32 2.03
C ALA A 217 0.26 18.94 1.30
N LEU A 218 -0.79 19.31 2.05
CA LEU A 218 -2.00 19.92 1.48
C LEU A 218 -1.69 21.22 0.74
N GLU A 219 -0.81 22.08 1.30
CA GLU A 219 -0.44 23.33 0.61
C GLU A 219 0.26 23.06 -0.73
N VAL A 220 1.12 22.04 -0.81
CA VAL A 220 1.75 21.62 -2.07
C VAL A 220 0.70 21.14 -3.08
N PHE A 221 -0.31 20.39 -2.62
CA PHE A 221 -1.38 19.89 -3.51
C PHE A 221 -2.28 21.03 -4.02
N LYS A 222 -2.61 22.01 -3.18
CA LYS A 222 -3.39 23.20 -3.56
C LYS A 222 -2.64 24.02 -4.60
N GLU A 223 -1.37 24.36 -4.36
CA GLU A 223 -0.54 25.05 -5.35
C GLU A 223 -0.50 24.33 -6.69
N LYS A 224 -0.34 23.00 -6.65
CA LYS A 224 -0.28 22.17 -7.86
C LYS A 224 -1.60 22.15 -8.58
N ALA A 225 -2.72 22.01 -7.86
CA ALA A 225 -4.06 22.00 -8.44
C ALA A 225 -4.42 23.35 -9.08
N GLU A 226 -4.11 24.45 -8.41
CA GLU A 226 -4.27 25.79 -8.95
C GLU A 226 -3.49 25.99 -10.24
N LYS A 227 -2.20 25.59 -10.23
CA LYS A 227 -1.35 25.67 -11.43
C LYS A 227 -1.84 24.85 -12.61
N LEU A 228 -2.49 23.72 -12.36
CA LEU A 228 -3.03 22.83 -13.38
C LEU A 228 -4.51 23.13 -13.71
N GLU A 229 -5.13 24.07 -12.99
CA GLU A 229 -6.57 24.43 -13.10
C GLU A 229 -7.49 23.21 -12.97
N ILE A 230 -7.19 22.29 -12.03
CA ILE A 230 -7.92 21.03 -11.83
C ILE A 230 -8.72 21.04 -10.52
N PRO A 231 -9.87 20.33 -10.46
CA PRO A 231 -10.60 20.12 -9.22
C PRO A 231 -9.75 19.36 -8.20
N LEU A 232 -9.60 19.93 -7.00
CA LEU A 232 -8.97 19.28 -5.84
C LEU A 232 -10.03 19.03 -4.77
N PHE A 233 -10.25 17.75 -4.48
CA PHE A 233 -11.21 17.29 -3.48
C PHE A 233 -10.45 16.91 -2.20
N ILE A 234 -10.74 17.63 -1.12
CA ILE A 234 -10.04 17.48 0.16
C ILE A 234 -10.96 16.74 1.13
N VAL A 235 -10.54 15.57 1.60
CA VAL A 235 -11.24 14.83 2.65
C VAL A 235 -10.78 15.37 4.01
N HIS A 236 -11.73 15.85 4.80
CA HIS A 236 -11.49 16.46 6.10
C HIS A 236 -11.92 15.53 7.25
N LEU A 237 -11.30 15.68 8.41
CA LEU A 237 -11.71 14.95 9.62
C LEU A 237 -13.20 15.20 9.98
N ARG A 238 -13.74 16.39 9.68
CA ARG A 238 -15.16 16.73 9.89
C ARG A 238 -16.14 15.97 9.00
N ASP A 239 -15.66 15.34 7.92
CA ASP A 239 -16.49 14.55 7.00
C ASP A 239 -16.84 13.17 7.60
N PHE A 240 -16.15 12.80 8.71
CA PHE A 240 -16.46 11.62 9.51
C PHE A 240 -17.63 11.93 10.45
N VAL A 241 -18.78 11.38 10.16
CA VAL A 241 -20.01 11.64 10.95
C VAL A 241 -20.06 10.78 12.22
N GLY A 242 -19.43 9.62 12.19
CA GLY A 242 -19.28 8.71 13.34
C GLY A 242 -18.52 7.46 12.95
N CYS A 243 -17.37 7.27 13.59
CA CYS A 243 -16.57 6.07 13.46
C CYS A 243 -16.39 5.47 14.86
N PHE A 244 -16.83 4.24 15.06
CA PHE A 244 -16.73 3.53 16.34
C PHE A 244 -15.92 2.26 16.14
N VAL A 245 -14.73 2.25 16.71
CA VAL A 245 -13.83 1.10 16.66
C VAL A 245 -14.29 0.04 17.67
N ARG A 246 -14.37 -1.19 17.21
CA ARG A 246 -14.63 -2.39 18.00
C ARG A 246 -13.60 -3.47 17.61
N PRO A 247 -13.35 -4.47 18.46
CA PRO A 247 -12.53 -5.59 18.05
C PRO A 247 -13.04 -6.22 16.75
N GLY A 248 -12.18 -6.29 15.73
CA GLY A 248 -12.48 -6.86 14.43
C GLY A 248 -13.29 -5.99 13.47
N CYS A 249 -13.83 -4.83 13.88
CA CYS A 249 -14.58 -3.97 12.95
C CYS A 249 -14.63 -2.50 13.35
N ILE A 250 -14.93 -1.66 12.38
CA ILE A 250 -15.18 -0.22 12.56
C ILE A 250 -16.55 0.11 12.00
N ASP A 251 -17.48 0.57 12.83
CA ASP A 251 -18.75 1.16 12.34
C ASP A 251 -18.40 2.51 11.71
N PHE A 252 -18.59 2.65 10.39
CA PHE A 252 -18.11 3.77 9.59
C PHE A 252 -19.28 4.59 9.03
N SER A 253 -19.26 5.89 9.24
CA SER A 253 -20.22 6.84 8.66
C SER A 253 -19.48 8.05 8.11
N PHE A 254 -19.63 8.30 6.85
CA PHE A 254 -18.94 9.34 6.09
C PHE A 254 -19.93 10.16 5.27
N CYS A 255 -19.81 11.49 5.33
CA CYS A 255 -20.65 12.43 4.57
C CYS A 255 -19.74 13.43 3.88
N TYR A 256 -19.64 13.35 2.56
CA TYR A 256 -18.75 14.18 1.76
C TYR A 256 -19.54 15.07 0.81
N ARG A 257 -19.18 16.36 0.76
CA ARG A 257 -19.80 17.32 -0.17
C ARG A 257 -18.80 17.66 -1.28
N TYR A 258 -19.22 17.40 -2.50
CA TYR A 258 -18.53 17.88 -3.69
C TYR A 258 -18.97 19.31 -3.99
N ASP A 259 -17.99 20.21 -4.06
CA ASP A 259 -18.22 21.64 -4.35
C ASP A 259 -17.16 22.11 -5.36
N SER A 260 -17.42 21.87 -6.62
CA SER A 260 -16.60 22.34 -7.72
C SER A 260 -17.46 22.69 -8.92
N SER A 261 -16.89 23.33 -9.93
CA SER A 261 -17.61 23.66 -11.19
C SER A 261 -18.04 22.42 -12.00
N VAL A 262 -17.44 21.27 -11.73
CA VAL A 262 -17.66 20.02 -12.49
C VAL A 262 -18.42 18.98 -11.68
N PHE A 263 -18.16 18.91 -10.37
CA PHE A 263 -18.76 17.93 -9.46
C PHE A 263 -19.49 18.66 -8.34
N THR A 264 -20.78 18.41 -8.20
CA THR A 264 -21.62 18.95 -7.12
C THR A 264 -22.50 17.85 -6.55
N GLY A 265 -22.70 17.84 -5.24
CA GLY A 265 -23.56 16.85 -4.61
C GLY A 265 -23.08 16.48 -3.19
N THR A 266 -23.80 15.55 -2.58
CA THR A 266 -23.45 15.05 -1.25
C THR A 266 -23.49 13.52 -1.25
N LEU A 267 -22.35 12.91 -1.02
CA LEU A 267 -22.21 11.47 -0.84
C LEU A 267 -22.37 11.12 0.63
N ASN A 268 -23.29 10.20 0.93
CA ASN A 268 -23.47 9.63 2.25
C ASN A 268 -23.17 8.13 2.20
N VAL A 269 -22.24 7.68 3.04
CA VAL A 269 -21.86 6.26 3.16
C VAL A 269 -22.02 5.82 4.61
N ARG A 270 -22.66 4.70 4.83
CA ARG A 270 -22.74 4.02 6.13
C ARG A 270 -22.46 2.55 5.93
N THR A 271 -21.47 2.04 6.65
CA THR A 271 -21.04 0.66 6.51
C THR A 271 -20.27 0.19 7.74
N ARG A 272 -19.82 -1.05 7.70
CA ARG A 272 -18.91 -1.63 8.68
C ARG A 272 -17.66 -2.11 7.96
N LEU A 273 -16.50 -1.57 8.36
CA LEU A 273 -15.21 -2.03 7.85
C LEU A 273 -14.79 -3.27 8.66
N SER A 274 -14.42 -4.35 7.98
CA SER A 274 -13.97 -5.62 8.59
C SER A 274 -12.48 -5.55 8.96
N THR A 275 -12.13 -4.67 9.94
CA THR A 275 -10.75 -4.43 10.36
C THR A 275 -10.67 -3.85 11.77
N SER A 276 -9.56 -4.11 12.47
CA SER A 276 -9.16 -3.43 13.71
C SER A 276 -8.19 -2.26 13.47
N ALA A 277 -7.80 -2.01 12.23
CA ALA A 277 -6.84 -0.98 11.86
C ALA A 277 -7.51 0.40 11.80
N VAL A 278 -7.31 1.24 12.82
CA VAL A 278 -7.92 2.59 12.93
C VAL A 278 -7.63 3.46 11.69
N TYR A 279 -6.42 3.38 11.16
CA TYR A 279 -6.01 4.14 9.97
C TYR A 279 -6.78 3.76 8.69
N GLN A 280 -7.57 2.70 8.69
CA GLN A 280 -8.43 2.34 7.57
C GLN A 280 -9.64 3.26 7.44
N GLU A 281 -9.99 4.03 8.46
CA GLU A 281 -11.02 5.07 8.39
C GLU A 281 -10.64 6.14 7.34
N GLU A 282 -9.40 6.62 7.38
CA GLU A 282 -8.89 7.59 6.39
C GLU A 282 -8.83 6.98 4.98
N ASN A 283 -8.34 5.75 4.87
CA ASN A 283 -8.22 5.08 3.58
C ASN A 283 -9.61 4.83 2.96
N ALA A 284 -10.59 4.39 3.76
CA ALA A 284 -11.96 4.17 3.33
C ALA A 284 -12.64 5.49 2.90
N SER A 285 -12.44 6.57 3.67
CA SER A 285 -13.00 7.89 3.36
C SER A 285 -12.45 8.46 2.05
N LEU A 286 -11.12 8.33 1.86
CA LEU A 286 -10.46 8.76 0.63
C LEU A 286 -10.96 7.96 -0.58
N SER A 287 -11.15 6.64 -0.40
CA SER A 287 -11.69 5.75 -1.44
C SER A 287 -13.14 6.06 -1.74
N ALA A 288 -13.97 6.31 -0.72
CA ALA A 288 -15.37 6.71 -0.90
C ALA A 288 -15.49 8.03 -1.67
N ALA A 289 -14.70 9.05 -1.29
CA ALA A 289 -14.69 10.33 -1.98
C ALA A 289 -14.20 10.20 -3.44
N ALA A 290 -13.21 9.35 -3.70
CA ALA A 290 -12.71 9.12 -5.04
C ALA A 290 -13.71 8.33 -5.91
N ALA A 291 -14.34 7.29 -5.34
CA ALA A 291 -15.39 6.53 -6.05
C ALA A 291 -16.62 7.37 -6.34
N GLY A 292 -16.96 8.32 -5.47
CA GLY A 292 -18.08 9.24 -5.70
C GLY A 292 -17.88 10.19 -6.89
N LEU A 293 -16.67 10.37 -7.42
CA LEU A 293 -16.45 11.03 -8.70
C LEU A 293 -17.07 10.27 -9.88
N PHE A 294 -17.42 9.00 -9.68
CA PHE A 294 -18.05 8.11 -10.64
C PHE A 294 -19.47 7.70 -10.19
N GLU A 295 -20.14 8.57 -9.41
CA GLU A 295 -21.45 8.29 -8.81
C GLU A 295 -22.48 7.90 -9.88
N GLU A 296 -22.49 8.58 -11.02
CA GLU A 296 -23.44 8.32 -12.10
C GLU A 296 -23.18 6.95 -12.74
N GLU A 297 -21.94 6.64 -13.08
CA GLU A 297 -21.55 5.35 -13.64
C GLU A 297 -21.83 4.18 -12.68
N ILE A 298 -21.54 4.37 -11.38
CA ILE A 298 -21.87 3.38 -10.34
C ILE A 298 -23.38 3.14 -10.28
N ARG A 299 -24.18 4.22 -10.27
CA ARG A 299 -25.63 4.14 -10.22
C ARG A 299 -26.21 3.48 -11.47
N GLU A 300 -25.73 3.86 -12.65
CA GLU A 300 -26.19 3.29 -13.93
C GLU A 300 -25.86 1.80 -14.01
N ARG A 301 -24.67 1.40 -13.60
CA ARG A 301 -24.22 0.01 -13.68
C ARG A 301 -24.91 -0.89 -12.66
N SER A 302 -25.04 -0.43 -11.40
CA SER A 302 -25.61 -1.22 -10.29
C SER A 302 -27.15 -1.14 -10.20
N GLY A 303 -27.76 -0.09 -10.74
CA GLY A 303 -29.18 0.21 -10.55
C GLY A 303 -29.53 0.66 -9.12
N ARG A 304 -28.54 1.00 -8.27
CA ARG A 304 -28.68 1.34 -6.85
C ARG A 304 -28.00 2.67 -6.52
N PRO A 305 -28.37 3.33 -5.39
CA PRO A 305 -27.67 4.52 -4.93
C PRO A 305 -26.18 4.27 -4.73
N ALA A 306 -25.34 5.16 -5.24
CA ALA A 306 -23.87 4.98 -5.18
C ALA A 306 -23.34 4.86 -3.75
N GLY A 307 -23.90 5.61 -2.79
CA GLY A 307 -23.49 5.51 -1.38
C GLY A 307 -23.72 4.13 -0.74
N GLU A 308 -24.77 3.40 -1.17
CA GLU A 308 -25.01 2.02 -0.75
C GLU A 308 -23.97 1.07 -1.32
N ILE A 309 -23.69 1.17 -2.63
CA ILE A 309 -22.70 0.34 -3.32
C ILE A 309 -21.29 0.60 -2.80
N ILE A 310 -20.94 1.88 -2.59
CA ILE A 310 -19.66 2.24 -1.98
C ILE A 310 -19.54 1.62 -0.57
N GLY A 311 -20.61 1.70 0.23
CA GLY A 311 -20.66 1.06 1.54
C GLY A 311 -20.49 -0.46 1.50
N GLU A 312 -21.12 -1.13 0.54
CA GLU A 312 -21.00 -2.56 0.29
C GLU A 312 -19.56 -2.93 -0.06
N GLY A 313 -18.96 -2.30 -1.06
CA GLY A 313 -17.58 -2.57 -1.46
C GLY A 313 -16.56 -2.29 -0.34
N LEU A 314 -16.77 -1.25 0.48
CA LEU A 314 -15.93 -0.99 1.65
C LEU A 314 -16.05 -2.10 2.72
N SER A 315 -17.25 -2.66 2.94
CA SER A 315 -17.47 -3.72 3.94
C SER A 315 -16.90 -5.08 3.51
N GLU A 316 -16.89 -5.35 2.22
CA GLU A 316 -16.38 -6.59 1.64
C GLU A 316 -14.85 -6.57 1.43
N ALA A 317 -14.26 -5.37 1.48
CA ALA A 317 -12.84 -5.20 1.25
C ALA A 317 -12.01 -5.84 2.36
N PHE A 318 -11.09 -6.68 1.95
CA PHE A 318 -10.07 -7.25 2.82
C PHE A 318 -8.67 -6.95 2.25
N TRP A 319 -7.76 -6.49 3.12
CA TRP A 319 -6.40 -6.20 2.74
C TRP A 319 -5.42 -6.88 3.69
N PRO A 320 -4.65 -7.89 3.22
CA PRO A 320 -3.76 -8.67 4.06
C PRO A 320 -2.72 -7.82 4.79
N GLY A 321 -2.38 -8.23 6.01
CA GLY A 321 -1.33 -7.59 6.80
C GLY A 321 -1.67 -6.15 7.23
N ARG A 322 -2.94 -5.84 7.52
CA ARG A 322 -3.39 -4.57 8.09
C ARG A 322 -4.21 -4.80 9.35
N MET A 323 -3.51 -4.95 10.49
CA MET A 323 -4.09 -5.40 11.77
C MET A 323 -4.93 -6.67 11.59
N GLU A 324 -4.47 -7.54 10.75
CA GLU A 324 -5.11 -8.80 10.41
C GLU A 324 -4.93 -9.81 11.54
N GLU A 325 -6.01 -10.40 12.02
CA GLU A 325 -5.99 -11.49 12.98
C GLU A 325 -5.84 -12.83 12.23
N ILE A 326 -4.61 -13.37 12.18
CA ILE A 326 -4.29 -14.60 11.44
C ILE A 326 -4.53 -15.88 12.26
N LEU A 327 -4.49 -15.78 13.56
CA LEU A 327 -4.83 -16.78 14.55
C LEU A 327 -5.51 -16.09 15.74
N PRO A 328 -6.32 -16.76 16.57
CA PRO A 328 -6.96 -16.13 17.71
C PRO A 328 -5.98 -15.36 18.61
N GLY A 329 -6.11 -14.04 18.67
CA GLY A 329 -5.23 -13.13 19.40
C GLY A 329 -3.83 -12.94 18.81
N VAL A 330 -3.63 -13.25 17.53
CA VAL A 330 -2.37 -13.01 16.80
C VAL A 330 -2.63 -12.07 15.63
N TYR A 331 -2.10 -10.86 15.71
CA TYR A 331 -2.32 -9.78 14.75
C TYR A 331 -1.06 -9.46 13.96
N ILE A 332 -1.17 -9.30 12.65
CA ILE A 332 -0.06 -8.89 11.78
C ILE A 332 -0.34 -7.53 11.14
N ASP A 333 0.70 -6.69 11.03
CA ASP A 333 0.62 -5.37 10.42
C ASP A 333 1.86 -5.02 9.59
N GLY A 334 1.64 -4.44 8.43
CA GLY A 334 2.69 -4.03 7.50
C GLY A 334 3.28 -2.64 7.75
N GLY A 335 2.99 -1.99 8.87
CA GLY A 335 3.59 -0.70 9.25
C GLY A 335 5.12 -0.80 9.29
N HIS A 336 5.84 0.00 8.49
CA HIS A 336 7.27 -0.16 8.26
C HIS A 336 8.08 1.16 8.21
N ASN A 337 7.47 2.24 8.64
CA ASN A 337 8.07 3.55 8.83
C ASN A 337 7.50 4.19 10.10
N PRO A 338 8.06 5.30 10.62
CA PRO A 338 7.61 5.89 11.87
C PRO A 338 6.12 6.22 11.91
N ASP A 339 5.56 6.77 10.82
CA ASP A 339 4.12 7.08 10.72
C ASP A 339 3.27 5.83 10.73
N GLY A 340 3.68 4.78 9.99
CA GLY A 340 3.02 3.47 9.99
C GLY A 340 3.05 2.80 11.36
N ILE A 341 4.16 2.88 12.09
CA ILE A 341 4.26 2.35 13.45
C ILE A 341 3.34 3.13 14.42
N ARG A 342 3.26 4.47 14.33
CA ARG A 342 2.31 5.24 15.16
C ARG A 342 0.86 4.81 14.90
N ALA A 343 0.48 4.64 13.63
CA ALA A 343 -0.85 4.19 13.25
C ALA A 343 -1.15 2.75 13.73
N PHE A 344 -0.16 1.87 13.66
CA PHE A 344 -0.21 0.52 14.23
C PHE A 344 -0.44 0.57 15.75
N LEU A 345 0.37 1.34 16.49
CA LEU A 345 0.25 1.47 17.95
C LEU A 345 -1.11 2.02 18.37
N GLU A 346 -1.67 2.96 17.60
CA GLU A 346 -3.02 3.46 17.85
C GLU A 346 -4.08 2.35 17.69
N SER A 347 -3.93 1.50 16.69
CA SER A 347 -4.80 0.34 16.50
C SER A 347 -4.66 -0.70 17.61
N VAL A 348 -3.43 -0.96 18.08
CA VAL A 348 -3.16 -1.86 19.22
C VAL A 348 -3.85 -1.38 20.50
N ARG A 349 -3.94 -0.06 20.75
CA ARG A 349 -4.65 0.50 21.92
C ARG A 349 -6.11 0.14 21.95
N GLN A 350 -6.74 0.00 20.78
CA GLN A 350 -8.18 -0.31 20.67
C GLN A 350 -8.50 -1.80 20.92
N ILE A 351 -7.50 -2.68 20.92
CA ILE A 351 -7.70 -4.10 21.18
C ILE A 351 -7.56 -4.35 22.68
N PRO A 352 -8.66 -4.75 23.35
CA PRO A 352 -8.64 -4.96 24.80
C PRO A 352 -7.78 -6.19 25.17
N VAL A 353 -6.97 -6.05 26.19
CA VAL A 353 -6.25 -7.19 26.78
C VAL A 353 -7.17 -7.95 27.72
N PRO A 354 -7.27 -9.28 27.63
CA PRO A 354 -7.99 -10.08 28.60
C PRO A 354 -7.49 -9.85 30.05
N PRO A 355 -8.33 -10.02 31.07
CA PRO A 355 -7.90 -9.85 32.46
C PRO A 355 -6.68 -10.71 32.81
N GLY A 356 -5.63 -10.08 33.35
CA GLY A 356 -4.35 -10.75 33.67
C GLY A 356 -3.52 -11.15 32.43
N GLY A 357 -3.93 -10.68 31.26
CA GLY A 357 -3.22 -10.93 30.01
C GLY A 357 -2.08 -9.96 29.75
N ARG A 358 -1.36 -10.19 28.67
CA ARG A 358 -0.23 -9.37 28.25
C ARG A 358 -0.16 -9.25 26.73
N ARG A 359 0.54 -8.21 26.25
CA ARG A 359 0.84 -7.98 24.84
C ARG A 359 2.31 -8.31 24.55
N VAL A 360 2.54 -9.10 23.50
CA VAL A 360 3.86 -9.42 22.98
C VAL A 360 3.99 -8.86 21.58
N LEU A 361 5.10 -8.18 21.29
CA LEU A 361 5.42 -7.69 19.95
C LEU A 361 6.56 -8.52 19.33
N LEU A 362 6.33 -9.05 18.14
CA LEU A 362 7.37 -9.54 17.22
C LEU A 362 7.72 -8.42 16.25
N PHE A 363 8.94 -7.90 16.31
CA PHE A 363 9.34 -6.73 15.52
C PHE A 363 10.50 -7.06 14.58
N SER A 364 10.35 -6.66 13.33
CA SER A 364 11.44 -6.67 12.35
C SER A 364 11.32 -5.48 11.40
N ALA A 365 12.43 -5.12 10.73
CA ALA A 365 12.44 -4.03 9.78
C ALA A 365 13.45 -4.27 8.64
N ALA A 366 13.25 -3.55 7.52
CA ALA A 366 14.28 -3.45 6.50
C ALA A 366 15.38 -2.46 6.96
N ALA A 367 16.63 -2.77 6.59
CA ALA A 367 17.82 -2.01 7.04
C ALA A 367 17.84 -0.54 6.54
N ASP A 368 17.14 -0.25 5.44
CA ASP A 368 17.03 1.08 4.85
C ASP A 368 15.96 1.97 5.52
N LYS A 369 15.27 1.47 6.55
CA LYS A 369 14.23 2.20 7.29
C LYS A 369 14.77 2.89 8.55
N GLN A 370 13.99 3.81 9.09
CA GLN A 370 14.33 4.56 10.31
C GLN A 370 14.08 3.69 11.57
N VAL A 371 14.80 2.57 11.69
CA VAL A 371 14.52 1.53 12.69
C VAL A 371 14.65 2.05 14.13
N SER A 372 15.63 2.92 14.40
CA SER A 372 15.81 3.51 15.74
C SER A 372 14.62 4.39 16.14
N VAL A 373 14.04 5.14 15.18
CA VAL A 373 12.85 5.97 15.45
C VAL A 373 11.63 5.09 15.71
N MET A 374 11.43 4.04 14.92
CA MET A 374 10.34 3.08 15.11
C MET A 374 10.45 2.37 16.47
N ALA A 375 11.66 1.93 16.86
CA ALA A 375 11.88 1.29 18.15
C ALA A 375 11.61 2.24 19.32
N ASP A 376 12.00 3.52 19.21
CA ASP A 376 11.72 4.54 20.21
C ASP A 376 10.19 4.77 20.38
N GLU A 377 9.44 4.88 19.29
CA GLU A 377 7.96 4.98 19.32
C GLU A 377 7.32 3.76 20.01
N ILE A 378 7.80 2.55 19.68
CA ILE A 378 7.32 1.30 20.28
C ILE A 378 7.59 1.27 21.79
N LEU A 379 8.81 1.57 22.21
CA LEU A 379 9.19 1.56 23.62
C LEU A 379 8.45 2.62 24.43
N ARG A 380 8.31 3.84 23.90
CA ARG A 380 7.58 4.93 24.56
C ARG A 380 6.08 4.70 24.63
N SER A 381 5.53 3.84 23.78
CA SER A 381 4.10 3.54 23.78
C SER A 381 3.61 2.89 25.07
N GLY A 382 4.48 2.16 25.77
CA GLY A 382 4.16 1.40 26.98
C GLY A 382 3.11 0.30 26.77
N LEU A 383 2.85 -0.09 25.50
CA LEU A 383 1.76 -1.01 25.16
C LEU A 383 2.13 -2.48 25.31
N PHE A 384 3.41 -2.81 25.25
CA PHE A 384 3.88 -4.20 25.21
C PHE A 384 4.63 -4.59 26.49
N ASP A 385 4.33 -5.76 26.99
CA ASP A 385 5.00 -6.37 28.15
C ASP A 385 6.31 -7.08 27.71
N ARG A 386 6.32 -7.60 26.47
CA ARG A 386 7.49 -8.27 25.87
C ARG A 386 7.65 -7.84 24.41
N ILE A 387 8.91 -7.61 24.02
CA ILE A 387 9.30 -7.33 22.62
C ILE A 387 10.34 -8.38 22.20
N VAL A 388 10.06 -9.05 21.09
CA VAL A 388 11.00 -9.97 20.42
C VAL A 388 11.41 -9.32 19.10
N ALA A 389 12.60 -8.75 19.06
CA ALA A 389 13.15 -8.18 17.83
C ALA A 389 13.90 -9.29 17.06
N VAL A 390 13.80 -9.28 15.73
CA VAL A 390 14.28 -10.41 14.93
C VAL A 390 14.65 -10.00 13.51
N PRO A 391 15.74 -10.53 12.91
CA PRO A 391 16.00 -10.40 11.49
C PRO A 391 15.07 -11.31 10.68
N MET A 392 14.76 -10.89 9.44
CA MET A 392 13.86 -11.64 8.54
C MET A 392 14.55 -12.76 7.75
N GLY A 393 15.89 -12.80 7.76
CA GLY A 393 16.64 -13.78 6.96
C GLY A 393 16.68 -13.49 5.45
N ILE A 394 16.36 -12.26 5.03
CA ILE A 394 16.45 -11.79 3.65
C ILE A 394 17.52 -10.68 3.53
N GLU A 395 18.02 -10.43 2.32
CA GLU A 395 19.09 -9.46 2.07
C GLU A 395 18.81 -8.05 2.62
N ARG A 396 17.55 -7.60 2.53
CA ARG A 396 17.13 -6.26 3.03
C ARG A 396 16.88 -6.22 4.54
N SER A 397 16.97 -7.33 5.23
CA SER A 397 16.74 -7.37 6.68
C SER A 397 17.76 -6.56 7.45
N ILE A 398 17.30 -5.89 8.51
CA ILE A 398 18.21 -5.40 9.53
C ILE A 398 18.96 -6.57 10.16
N ARG A 399 20.23 -6.36 10.50
CA ARG A 399 21.07 -7.39 11.13
C ARG A 399 20.76 -7.51 12.61
N LYS A 400 20.98 -8.69 13.16
CA LYS A 400 20.78 -9.00 14.59
C LYS A 400 21.58 -8.06 15.51
N GLU A 401 22.83 -7.79 15.17
CA GLU A 401 23.73 -6.93 15.96
C GLU A 401 23.23 -5.47 15.99
N ASP A 402 22.61 -5.01 14.91
CA ASP A 402 22.03 -3.67 14.84
C ASP A 402 20.75 -3.57 15.69
N LEU A 403 19.91 -4.61 15.69
CA LEU A 403 18.74 -4.70 16.58
C LEU A 403 19.14 -4.68 18.05
N VAL A 404 20.13 -5.50 18.44
CA VAL A 404 20.67 -5.49 19.82
C VAL A 404 21.09 -4.08 20.20
N ARG A 405 21.88 -3.42 19.36
CA ARG A 405 22.41 -2.08 19.62
C ARG A 405 21.31 -1.02 19.75
N ILE A 406 20.27 -1.10 18.91
CA ILE A 406 19.15 -0.18 18.92
C ILE A 406 18.35 -0.32 20.22
N PHE A 407 17.97 -1.52 20.58
CA PHE A 407 17.14 -1.76 21.77
C PHE A 407 17.92 -1.60 23.09
N GLU A 408 19.19 -2.00 23.16
CA GLU A 408 20.06 -1.77 24.33
C GLU A 408 20.44 -0.28 24.48
N GLY A 409 20.73 0.41 23.37
CA GLY A 409 21.08 1.84 23.38
C GLY A 409 19.96 2.75 23.90
N GLN A 410 18.72 2.38 23.69
CA GLN A 410 17.55 3.09 24.19
C GLN A 410 17.17 2.69 25.63
N SER A 411 17.82 1.65 26.17
CA SER A 411 17.65 1.19 27.55
C SER A 411 18.40 2.07 28.58
N ARG A 412 19.26 3.00 28.12
CA ARG A 412 19.95 3.96 29.02
C ARG A 412 19.02 5.13 29.37
N PRO A 413 18.96 5.54 30.68
CA PRO A 413 18.23 6.73 31.04
C PRO A 413 18.84 7.94 30.32
N ALA A 414 18.03 8.71 29.62
CA ALA A 414 18.44 10.05 29.24
C ALA A 414 18.71 10.82 30.56
N ASP A 415 19.93 11.33 30.74
CA ASP A 415 20.22 12.36 31.71
C ASP A 415 19.31 13.54 31.39
N SER A 416 18.18 13.61 32.06
CA SER A 416 17.32 14.77 32.01
C SER A 416 16.61 14.97 33.34
N SER A 417 17.08 15.96 34.03
CA SER A 417 16.32 16.78 34.96
C SER A 417 15.08 17.38 34.25
N ALA A 418 14.01 16.64 34.18
CA ALA A 418 12.68 17.18 33.91
C ALA A 418 11.66 16.34 34.68
N ASP A 419 11.07 16.99 35.67
CA ASP A 419 9.95 16.52 36.47
C ASP A 419 8.86 15.89 35.59
N LEU A 420 8.77 14.57 35.64
CA LEU A 420 7.54 13.86 35.28
C LEU A 420 6.99 13.26 36.60
N SER A 421 5.82 13.75 36.98
CA SER A 421 5.03 13.30 38.12
C SER A 421 4.95 11.77 38.19
N ALA A 422 5.23 11.24 39.38
CA ALA A 422 5.49 9.83 39.73
C ALA A 422 4.26 8.91 39.68
N ASP A 423 3.30 9.08 38.78
CA ASP A 423 2.06 8.32 38.85
C ASP A 423 1.85 7.24 37.75
N HIS A 424 2.76 7.06 36.82
CA HIS A 424 2.72 5.89 35.89
C HIS A 424 4.15 5.50 35.48
N ALA A 425 4.90 4.89 36.38
CA ALA A 425 6.07 4.09 36.00
C ALA A 425 5.57 2.77 35.38
N ALA A 426 5.16 2.80 34.10
CA ALA A 426 4.94 1.57 33.34
C ALA A 426 6.26 0.75 33.37
N GLU A 427 6.18 -0.50 33.85
CA GLU A 427 7.33 -1.41 33.81
C GLU A 427 7.84 -1.49 32.37
N ARG A 428 9.14 -1.36 32.18
CA ARG A 428 9.74 -1.45 30.84
C ARG A 428 9.50 -2.84 30.27
N PRO A 429 9.18 -2.98 28.97
CA PRO A 429 8.99 -4.28 28.34
C PRO A 429 10.25 -5.12 28.43
N ALA A 430 10.09 -6.44 28.63
CA ALA A 430 11.20 -7.39 28.47
C ALA A 430 11.57 -7.46 26.98
N VAL A 431 12.79 -7.03 26.63
CA VAL A 431 13.28 -7.07 25.26
C VAL A 431 14.22 -8.23 25.05
N SER A 432 14.04 -8.97 23.96
CA SER A 432 14.94 -10.05 23.51
C SER A 432 15.15 -9.97 22.00
N VAL A 433 16.30 -10.47 21.52
CA VAL A 433 16.61 -10.53 20.09
C VAL A 433 16.79 -12.00 19.70
N ALA A 434 15.92 -12.49 18.81
CA ALA A 434 15.95 -13.85 18.29
C ALA A 434 16.79 -13.93 16.99
N ASP A 435 16.98 -15.16 16.47
CA ASP A 435 17.83 -15.39 15.31
C ASP A 435 17.08 -15.29 13.98
N LEU A 436 15.83 -15.77 13.91
CA LEU A 436 15.04 -15.82 12.68
C LEU A 436 13.57 -15.62 12.95
N ALA A 437 12.89 -14.86 12.08
CA ALA A 437 11.49 -14.47 12.25
C ALA A 437 10.53 -15.67 12.31
N ALA A 438 10.68 -16.63 11.39
CA ALA A 438 9.86 -17.83 11.34
C ALA A 438 9.94 -18.67 12.61
N ASP A 439 11.17 -18.88 13.14
CA ASP A 439 11.37 -19.66 14.36
C ASP A 439 10.81 -18.95 15.59
N ALA A 440 11.04 -17.63 15.69
CA ALA A 440 10.50 -16.82 16.77
C ALA A 440 8.97 -16.82 16.77
N PHE A 441 8.36 -16.74 15.60
CA PHE A 441 6.90 -16.78 15.44
C PHE A 441 6.34 -18.14 15.89
N ARG A 442 6.90 -19.25 15.39
CA ARG A 442 6.50 -20.62 15.83
C ARG A 442 6.62 -20.81 17.33
N THR A 443 7.67 -20.30 17.93
CA THR A 443 7.87 -20.38 19.39
C THR A 443 6.80 -19.57 20.12
N LEU A 444 6.58 -18.31 19.71
CA LEU A 444 5.59 -17.43 20.34
C LEU A 444 4.17 -17.99 20.23
N THR A 445 3.77 -18.51 19.07
CA THR A 445 2.44 -19.08 18.87
C THR A 445 2.24 -20.40 19.62
N ALA A 446 3.27 -21.23 19.71
CA ALA A 446 3.23 -22.48 20.48
C ALA A 446 3.17 -22.25 22.00
N GLU A 447 3.82 -21.20 22.51
CA GLU A 447 3.83 -20.84 23.94
C GLU A 447 2.63 -19.97 24.35
N LYS A 448 1.88 -19.42 23.38
CA LYS A 448 0.76 -18.51 23.60
C LYS A 448 -0.33 -19.14 24.48
N ASN A 449 -0.77 -18.42 25.51
CA ASN A 449 -1.94 -18.77 26.28
C ASN A 449 -3.16 -17.89 25.87
N ASP A 450 -4.35 -18.26 26.32
CA ASP A 450 -5.60 -17.61 25.92
C ASP A 450 -5.68 -16.11 26.31
N ASN A 451 -4.93 -15.68 27.33
CA ASN A 451 -4.90 -14.30 27.79
C ASN A 451 -3.80 -13.46 27.12
N GLU A 452 -2.97 -14.06 26.27
CA GLU A 452 -1.87 -13.38 25.61
C GLU A 452 -2.27 -12.94 24.21
N LEU A 453 -1.92 -11.69 23.86
CA LEU A 453 -2.05 -11.15 22.50
C LEU A 453 -0.66 -11.00 21.89
N ILE A 454 -0.51 -11.50 20.67
CA ILE A 454 0.73 -11.38 19.89
C ILE A 454 0.47 -10.41 18.75
N PHE A 455 1.37 -9.46 18.57
CA PHE A 455 1.38 -8.52 17.47
C PHE A 455 2.68 -8.66 16.69
N ALA A 456 2.63 -8.60 15.36
CA ALA A 456 3.83 -8.58 14.53
C ALA A 456 3.80 -7.36 13.61
N ALA A 457 4.88 -6.56 13.60
CA ALA A 457 4.95 -5.34 12.80
C ALA A 457 6.38 -4.96 12.42
N GLY A 458 6.51 -3.95 11.55
CA GLY A 458 7.76 -3.31 11.14
C GLY A 458 8.19 -3.61 9.71
N SER A 459 7.54 -4.57 9.02
CA SER A 459 7.85 -4.88 7.63
C SER A 459 6.75 -5.70 6.93
N LEU A 460 6.42 -5.33 5.69
CA LEU A 460 5.58 -6.17 4.82
C LEU A 460 6.24 -7.53 4.48
N TYR A 461 7.57 -7.58 4.46
CA TYR A 461 8.28 -8.85 4.28
C TYR A 461 8.11 -9.78 5.49
N LEU A 462 8.05 -9.21 6.71
CA LEU A 462 7.72 -9.98 7.91
C LEU A 462 6.32 -10.59 7.77
N VAL A 463 5.33 -9.80 7.40
CA VAL A 463 3.95 -10.27 7.14
C VAL A 463 3.96 -11.45 6.17
N GLY A 464 4.62 -11.33 5.01
CA GLY A 464 4.70 -12.41 4.03
C GLY A 464 5.46 -13.67 4.51
N ILE A 465 6.39 -13.54 5.47
CA ILE A 465 7.03 -14.70 6.11
C ILE A 465 6.04 -15.41 7.02
N LEU A 466 5.28 -14.66 7.83
CA LEU A 466 4.31 -15.22 8.77
C LEU A 466 3.13 -15.88 8.05
N ASP A 467 2.63 -15.28 6.96
CA ASP A 467 1.60 -15.88 6.11
C ASP A 467 2.03 -17.25 5.55
N ARG A 468 3.30 -17.37 5.13
CA ARG A 468 3.82 -18.66 4.64
C ARG A 468 3.96 -19.70 5.77
N GLU A 469 4.32 -19.29 6.97
CA GLU A 469 4.40 -20.21 8.14
C GLU A 469 3.02 -20.77 8.49
N GLU A 470 1.94 -20.01 8.31
CA GLU A 470 0.56 -20.46 8.49
C GLU A 470 0.01 -21.24 7.27
N GLY A 471 0.86 -21.54 6.28
CA GLY A 471 0.51 -22.34 5.10
C GLY A 471 -0.31 -21.60 4.05
N ARG A 472 -0.42 -20.29 4.14
CA ARG A 472 -1.11 -19.46 3.14
C ARG A 472 -0.29 -19.41 1.84
N LYS A 473 -0.85 -19.96 0.77
CA LYS A 473 -0.23 -19.95 -0.56
C LYS A 473 -0.46 -18.63 -1.31
N ASN A 474 -1.46 -17.87 -0.87
CA ASN A 474 -1.87 -16.61 -1.45
C ASN A 474 -2.63 -15.80 -0.37
N ALA A 475 -2.16 -14.60 -0.09
CA ALA A 475 -2.79 -13.74 0.91
C ALA A 475 -4.26 -13.36 0.59
N TYR A 476 -4.72 -13.59 -0.63
CA TYR A 476 -6.06 -13.19 -1.12
C TYR A 476 -7.08 -14.34 -1.29
N GLN A 477 -6.65 -15.61 -1.32
CA GLN A 477 -7.55 -16.74 -1.65
C GLN A 477 -8.27 -17.38 -0.46
N ASP A 478 -7.68 -17.38 0.74
CA ASP A 478 -8.21 -18.16 1.88
C ASP A 478 -9.39 -17.49 2.63
N ILE A 479 -9.86 -16.33 2.17
CA ILE A 479 -10.85 -15.53 2.89
C ILE A 479 -12.27 -15.67 2.30
N ARG A 480 -12.39 -16.26 1.11
CA ARG A 480 -13.67 -16.38 0.39
C ARG A 480 -14.33 -17.77 0.48
N THR A 481 -13.77 -18.68 1.27
CA THR A 481 -14.38 -19.98 1.62
C THR A 481 -14.88 -20.01 3.05
#